data_25ac707e4cd9656c641f27f42e1a7ac8
#
_entry.id   25ac707e4cd9656c641f27f42e1a7ac8
#
_cell.length_a   1.000
_cell.length_b   1.000
_cell.length_c   1.000
_cell.angle_alpha   90.00
_cell.angle_beta   90.00
_cell.angle_gamma   90.00
#
_symmetry.space_group_name_H-M   'P 1'
#
loop_
_entity.id
_entity.type
_entity.pdbx_description
1 polymer ?
#
loop_
_entity_poly.entity_id
_entity_poly.type
_entity_poly.pdbx_seq_one_letter_code
_entity_poly.pdbx_strand_id
1 'polypeptide(L)'
;MSAVIKSVEPGSYAEEHGIKSGCTLLKINGHDIVDVLDYRFYMMEQKVTISYRAEDGKIRMVKIEKDDEYDDLGIEFETYLIDKQHSCNNKCIFCFIDQLPEGMRESLYFKDDDSRMSFFYGNYITLTNLSDEDIDRIIKMHISPVNVSVHTMNEQLRCEMMNNRFAGDSLRYLKRLADAGISINAQLVLCPGINDGDELEYSIRKLYELSPSVQSVACVPVGLTRFRDDLPQIEPYNRKTARETIRLIDKLAHEIKPELGSRFCYAADEFYLMAELPIPDEDYYDDYPQLDNGVGLMRLFNEEVNDAVLELGKHLSEHVIEKGDEPIRATIATGLAAEDLVKSAARKVQNLFGGAFELKVRGIVNVFFGPSITVSGLLTGEDIIRQLRGKNLGSVLFLPKVLLRDGETVLLDDVTIEDIEKELDVKVVVLDNDGYEFVNTIVETIEEVK
;
A
#
# COMPACT_ATOMS: atom_id res chain seq x y z
N MET A 1 -3.07 1.55 28.28
CA MET A 1 -2.78 2.99 28.15
C MET A 1 -4.09 3.73 28.20
N SER A 2 -4.08 5.04 28.50
CA SER A 2 -5.32 5.79 28.73
C SER A 2 -5.63 6.61 27.48
N ALA A 3 -6.89 6.63 27.04
CA ALA A 3 -7.39 7.45 25.94
C ALA A 3 -7.37 8.93 26.33
N VAL A 4 -6.19 9.55 26.33
CA VAL A 4 -6.01 10.96 26.72
C VAL A 4 -6.47 11.87 25.58
N ILE A 5 -7.35 12.80 25.92
CA ILE A 5 -7.90 13.80 25.00
C ILE A 5 -6.88 14.90 24.81
N LYS A 6 -6.37 15.07 23.59
CA LYS A 6 -5.41 16.11 23.21
C LYS A 6 -6.10 17.45 23.02
N SER A 7 -7.20 17.48 22.27
CA SER A 7 -7.99 18.68 22.00
C SER A 7 -9.48 18.37 21.93
N VAL A 8 -10.29 19.40 22.12
CA VAL A 8 -11.74 19.36 21.97
C VAL A 8 -12.13 20.52 21.05
N GLU A 9 -12.92 20.23 20.04
CA GLU A 9 -13.37 21.22 19.06
C GLU A 9 -14.37 22.22 19.70
N PRO A 10 -14.22 23.52 19.43
CA PRO A 10 -15.17 24.52 19.90
C PRO A 10 -16.59 24.27 19.34
N GLY A 11 -17.60 24.34 20.20
CA GLY A 11 -19.00 24.11 19.85
C GLY A 11 -19.36 22.63 19.64
N SER A 12 -18.46 21.69 19.96
CA SER A 12 -18.71 20.27 19.87
C SER A 12 -19.52 19.72 21.06
N TYR A 13 -20.09 18.51 20.87
CA TYR A 13 -20.79 17.82 21.97
C TYR A 13 -19.90 17.61 23.20
N ALA A 14 -18.61 17.38 23.02
CA ALA A 14 -17.66 17.21 24.10
C ALA A 14 -17.51 18.53 24.92
N GLU A 15 -17.34 19.67 24.24
CA GLU A 15 -17.22 20.97 24.88
C GLU A 15 -18.49 21.34 25.63
N GLU A 16 -19.68 21.23 25.04
CA GLU A 16 -20.98 21.52 25.63
C GLU A 16 -21.24 20.71 26.90
N HIS A 17 -20.70 19.49 26.97
CA HIS A 17 -20.85 18.62 28.15
C HIS A 17 -19.67 18.67 29.12
N GLY A 18 -18.75 19.63 28.95
CA GLY A 18 -17.66 19.93 29.87
C GLY A 18 -16.49 18.95 29.85
N ILE A 19 -16.37 18.16 28.78
CA ILE A 19 -15.17 17.36 28.47
C ILE A 19 -14.09 18.33 27.96
N LYS A 20 -12.85 18.17 28.40
CA LYS A 20 -11.75 19.08 28.07
C LYS A 20 -10.50 18.32 27.66
N SER A 21 -9.58 19.04 27.01
CA SER A 21 -8.20 18.57 26.83
C SER A 21 -7.59 18.14 28.16
N GLY A 22 -6.75 17.13 28.19
CA GLY A 22 -6.16 16.55 29.40
C GLY A 22 -7.05 15.54 30.14
N CYS A 23 -8.35 15.47 29.81
CA CYS A 23 -9.22 14.41 30.32
C CYS A 23 -8.85 13.06 29.70
N THR A 24 -9.18 11.98 30.41
CA THR A 24 -8.99 10.60 29.89
C THR A 24 -10.36 9.94 29.68
N LEU A 25 -10.68 9.58 28.46
CA LEU A 25 -11.86 8.76 28.15
C LEU A 25 -11.67 7.37 28.75
N LEU A 26 -12.69 6.87 29.44
CA LEU A 26 -12.64 5.55 30.10
C LEU A 26 -13.64 4.58 29.49
N LYS A 27 -14.92 5.00 29.37
CA LYS A 27 -16.00 4.14 28.89
C LYS A 27 -16.98 4.90 28.02
N ILE A 28 -17.56 4.20 27.07
CA ILE A 28 -18.75 4.60 26.30
C ILE A 28 -19.80 3.53 26.50
N ASN A 29 -21.00 3.93 26.91
CA ASN A 29 -22.14 3.03 27.21
C ASN A 29 -21.78 1.87 28.15
N GLY A 30 -20.85 2.09 29.08
CA GLY A 30 -20.37 1.08 30.02
C GLY A 30 -19.25 0.17 29.51
N HIS A 31 -18.88 0.26 28.24
CA HIS A 31 -17.78 -0.49 27.62
C HIS A 31 -16.46 0.27 27.77
N ASP A 32 -15.41 -0.44 28.15
CA ASP A 32 -14.06 0.13 28.23
C ASP A 32 -13.54 0.51 26.84
N ILE A 33 -12.88 1.65 26.75
CA ILE A 33 -12.25 2.12 25.51
C ILE A 33 -10.76 1.82 25.59
N VAL A 34 -10.33 0.84 24.83
CA VAL A 34 -8.94 0.38 24.75
C VAL A 34 -8.21 1.08 23.60
N ASP A 35 -8.88 1.20 22.45
CA ASP A 35 -8.31 1.81 21.24
C ASP A 35 -9.39 2.50 20.38
N VAL A 36 -8.98 2.97 19.20
CA VAL A 36 -9.84 3.71 18.27
C VAL A 36 -11.01 2.87 17.72
N LEU A 37 -10.89 1.54 17.65
CA LEU A 37 -12.00 0.69 17.20
C LEU A 37 -13.13 0.66 18.21
N ASP A 38 -12.82 0.56 19.51
CA ASP A 38 -13.84 0.66 20.56
C ASP A 38 -14.51 2.04 20.53
N TYR A 39 -13.72 3.10 20.41
CA TYR A 39 -14.23 4.45 20.31
C TYR A 39 -15.23 4.57 19.16
N ARG A 40 -14.82 4.25 17.95
CA ARG A 40 -15.68 4.36 16.76
C ARG A 40 -16.91 3.46 16.87
N PHE A 41 -16.75 2.21 17.30
CA PHE A 41 -17.85 1.25 17.37
C PHE A 41 -18.94 1.67 18.37
N TYR A 42 -18.54 2.05 19.59
CA TYR A 42 -19.52 2.46 20.62
C TYR A 42 -20.03 3.89 20.46
N MET A 43 -19.42 4.68 19.57
CA MET A 43 -19.90 6.00 19.20
C MET A 43 -21.00 6.01 18.13
N MET A 44 -21.30 4.86 17.49
CA MET A 44 -22.33 4.77 16.44
C MET A 44 -23.77 4.89 16.98
N GLU A 45 -23.97 4.99 18.28
CA GLU A 45 -25.28 5.21 18.88
C GLU A 45 -25.59 6.72 19.02
N GLN A 46 -26.85 7.13 18.73
CA GLN A 46 -27.26 8.51 18.88
C GLN A 46 -27.22 8.98 20.35
N LYS A 47 -27.52 8.08 21.31
CA LYS A 47 -27.46 8.39 22.75
C LYS A 47 -26.33 7.65 23.40
N VAL A 48 -25.30 8.40 23.82
CA VAL A 48 -24.11 7.82 24.42
C VAL A 48 -23.92 8.31 25.86
N THR A 49 -23.45 7.40 26.70
CA THR A 49 -23.04 7.70 28.07
C THR A 49 -21.53 7.64 28.16
N ILE A 50 -20.89 8.80 28.33
CA ILE A 50 -19.42 8.92 28.37
C ILE A 50 -18.95 8.94 29.81
N SER A 51 -18.05 8.05 30.19
CA SER A 51 -17.31 8.08 31.45
C SER A 51 -15.88 8.51 31.20
N TYR A 52 -15.43 9.57 31.88
CA TYR A 52 -14.07 10.08 31.70
C TYR A 52 -13.47 10.50 33.04
N ARG A 53 -12.15 10.47 33.12
CA ARG A 53 -11.38 11.01 34.24
C ARG A 53 -10.99 12.47 33.92
N ALA A 54 -11.46 13.40 34.74
CA ALA A 54 -11.11 14.81 34.63
C ALA A 54 -9.67 15.06 35.15
N GLU A 55 -9.11 16.24 34.86
CA GLU A 55 -7.78 16.67 35.33
C GLU A 55 -7.62 16.63 36.85
N ASP A 56 -8.71 16.86 37.59
CA ASP A 56 -8.75 16.76 39.06
C ASP A 56 -8.72 15.29 39.57
N GLY A 57 -8.57 14.30 38.66
CA GLY A 57 -8.51 12.88 38.96
C GLY A 57 -9.89 12.24 39.21
N LYS A 58 -10.97 12.99 39.25
CA LYS A 58 -12.32 12.46 39.49
C LYS A 58 -12.91 11.87 38.21
N ILE A 59 -13.61 10.76 38.39
CA ILE A 59 -14.39 10.16 37.31
C ILE A 59 -15.73 10.90 37.24
N ARG A 60 -16.06 11.34 36.03
CA ARG A 60 -17.31 12.00 35.70
C ARG A 60 -18.04 11.17 34.63
N MET A 61 -19.37 11.35 34.62
CA MET A 61 -20.22 10.68 33.63
C MET A 61 -21.16 11.74 33.05
N VAL A 62 -21.26 11.77 31.73
CA VAL A 62 -22.19 12.65 31.00
C VAL A 62 -22.98 11.85 30.03
N LYS A 63 -24.22 12.24 29.77
CA LYS A 63 -25.07 11.66 28.74
C LYS A 63 -25.18 12.67 27.61
N ILE A 64 -24.90 12.21 26.42
CA ILE A 64 -24.93 13.04 25.23
C ILE A 64 -25.95 12.42 24.26
N GLU A 65 -26.83 13.26 23.73
CA GLU A 65 -27.74 12.90 22.65
C GLU A 65 -27.29 13.67 21.41
N LYS A 66 -26.79 12.92 20.41
CA LYS A 66 -26.28 13.48 19.15
C LYS A 66 -27.46 13.72 18.20
N ASP A 67 -27.33 14.68 17.31
CA ASP A 67 -28.33 14.97 16.27
C ASP A 67 -28.40 13.81 15.25
N ASP A 68 -27.24 13.25 14.90
CA ASP A 68 -27.12 12.06 14.06
C ASP A 68 -26.23 10.99 14.72
N GLU A 69 -26.50 9.70 14.45
CA GLU A 69 -25.71 8.59 15.00
C GLU A 69 -24.24 8.62 14.56
N TYR A 70 -23.96 9.23 13.40
CA TYR A 70 -22.61 9.35 12.83
C TYR A 70 -21.85 10.59 13.32
N ASP A 71 -22.50 11.49 14.05
CA ASP A 71 -21.83 12.70 14.58
C ASP A 71 -20.70 12.30 15.52
N ASP A 72 -19.55 12.98 15.37
CA ASP A 72 -18.40 12.84 16.28
C ASP A 72 -18.59 13.72 17.54
N LEU A 73 -17.90 13.36 18.61
CA LEU A 73 -17.89 14.17 19.84
C LEU A 73 -17.08 15.46 19.71
N GLY A 74 -16.25 15.60 18.67
CA GLY A 74 -15.27 16.66 18.53
C GLY A 74 -14.07 16.49 19.46
N ILE A 75 -13.60 15.24 19.63
CA ILE A 75 -12.44 14.89 20.46
C ILE A 75 -11.29 14.42 19.57
N GLU A 76 -10.12 15.02 19.77
CA GLU A 76 -8.85 14.51 19.23
C GLU A 76 -8.05 13.84 20.35
N PHE A 77 -7.49 12.66 20.09
CA PHE A 77 -6.63 11.96 21.02
C PHE A 77 -5.14 12.26 20.75
N GLU A 78 -4.27 12.00 21.75
CA GLU A 78 -2.81 12.18 21.59
C GLU A 78 -2.23 11.36 20.44
N THR A 79 -2.78 10.16 20.19
CA THR A 79 -2.46 9.31 19.05
C THR A 79 -3.76 8.93 18.33
N TYR A 80 -3.72 8.82 17.02
CA TYR A 80 -4.91 8.46 16.21
C TYR A 80 -5.44 7.04 16.50
N LEU A 81 -4.60 6.14 17.05
CA LEU A 81 -5.00 4.80 17.49
C LEU A 81 -5.47 4.75 18.96
N ILE A 82 -5.30 5.86 19.71
CA ILE A 82 -5.54 5.97 21.16
C ILE A 82 -4.46 5.27 21.98
N ASP A 83 -3.96 4.13 21.52
CA ASP A 83 -2.82 3.43 22.11
C ASP A 83 -1.60 3.37 21.16
N LYS A 84 -0.64 2.50 21.46
CA LYS A 84 0.53 2.28 20.59
C LYS A 84 0.20 1.32 19.45
N GLN A 85 0.74 1.63 18.28
CA GLN A 85 0.72 0.72 17.13
C GLN A 85 1.44 -0.58 17.45
N HIS A 86 0.88 -1.71 17.01
CA HIS A 86 1.43 -3.03 17.24
C HIS A 86 2.47 -3.37 16.18
N SER A 87 3.66 -3.79 16.64
CA SER A 87 4.75 -4.19 15.76
C SER A 87 4.81 -5.71 15.59
N CYS A 88 5.20 -6.16 14.39
CA CYS A 88 5.38 -7.56 14.06
C CYS A 88 6.51 -8.21 14.86
N ASN A 89 6.23 -9.37 15.44
CA ASN A 89 7.21 -10.16 16.20
C ASN A 89 7.89 -11.25 15.36
N ASN A 90 7.53 -11.39 14.08
CA ASN A 90 8.10 -12.42 13.22
C ASN A 90 9.49 -12.05 12.71
N LYS A 91 10.25 -13.09 12.34
CA LYS A 91 11.56 -12.99 11.70
C LYS A 91 11.54 -13.76 10.38
N CYS A 92 10.64 -13.37 9.49
CA CYS A 92 10.42 -14.07 8.23
C CYS A 92 11.72 -14.11 7.42
N ILE A 93 12.03 -15.25 6.81
CA ILE A 93 13.22 -15.42 5.97
C ILE A 93 13.27 -14.45 4.79
N PHE A 94 12.09 -13.93 4.40
CA PHE A 94 11.86 -13.00 3.28
C PHE A 94 11.51 -11.57 3.72
N CYS A 95 11.56 -11.25 5.04
CA CYS A 95 11.16 -9.93 5.53
C CYS A 95 11.98 -8.82 4.88
N PHE A 96 11.30 -7.90 4.17
CA PHE A 96 11.99 -6.79 3.49
C PHE A 96 12.62 -5.82 4.50
N ILE A 97 11.96 -5.57 5.64
CA ILE A 97 12.47 -4.67 6.69
C ILE A 97 13.79 -5.20 7.29
N ASP A 98 13.93 -6.54 7.44
CA ASP A 98 15.17 -7.14 7.92
C ASP A 98 16.33 -7.07 6.90
N GLN A 99 16.03 -6.66 5.66
CA GLN A 99 17.01 -6.45 4.59
C GLN A 99 17.39 -4.97 4.42
N LEU A 100 16.93 -4.07 5.29
CA LEU A 100 17.34 -2.68 5.26
C LEU A 100 18.72 -2.52 5.89
N PRO A 101 19.64 -1.73 5.28
CA PRO A 101 20.94 -1.46 5.90
C PRO A 101 20.79 -0.62 7.16
N GLU A 102 21.76 -0.69 8.05
CA GLU A 102 21.81 0.17 9.23
C GLU A 102 21.99 1.66 8.84
N GLY A 103 21.47 2.56 9.68
CA GLY A 103 21.69 4.00 9.54
C GLY A 103 20.62 4.74 8.70
N MET A 104 19.56 4.06 8.26
CA MET A 104 18.39 4.74 7.71
C MET A 104 17.53 5.32 8.84
N ARG A 105 16.57 6.20 8.49
CA ARG A 105 15.65 6.78 9.50
C ARG A 105 14.86 5.70 10.24
N GLU A 106 14.64 5.91 11.53
CA GLU A 106 14.05 4.93 12.45
C GLU A 106 12.68 4.41 11.98
N SER A 107 11.87 5.27 11.37
CA SER A 107 10.52 4.89 10.90
C SER A 107 10.51 3.77 9.85
N LEU A 108 11.60 3.59 9.09
CA LEU A 108 11.72 2.54 8.07
C LEU A 108 11.91 1.14 8.67
N TYR A 109 12.38 1.05 9.91
CA TYR A 109 12.56 -0.24 10.59
C TYR A 109 11.32 -0.72 11.35
N PHE A 110 10.24 0.07 11.33
CA PHE A 110 9.00 -0.33 11.96
C PHE A 110 8.30 -1.42 11.14
N LYS A 111 8.08 -2.57 11.77
CA LYS A 111 7.35 -3.70 11.16
C LYS A 111 5.90 -3.63 11.61
N ASP A 112 5.02 -3.15 10.75
CA ASP A 112 3.59 -3.12 11.05
C ASP A 112 2.99 -4.53 11.07
N ASP A 113 2.16 -4.81 12.08
CA ASP A 113 1.31 -6.02 12.18
C ASP A 113 0.07 -5.70 13.03
N ASP A 114 -0.49 -4.51 12.83
CA ASP A 114 -1.61 -3.98 13.58
C ASP A 114 -2.92 -4.19 12.83
N SER A 115 -3.84 -4.94 13.41
CA SER A 115 -5.13 -5.26 12.78
C SER A 115 -5.99 -4.03 12.48
N ARG A 116 -5.79 -2.93 13.22
CA ARG A 116 -6.47 -1.65 12.96
C ARG A 116 -5.98 -1.01 11.68
N MET A 117 -4.67 -1.13 11.39
CA MET A 117 -4.08 -0.64 10.14
C MET A 117 -4.59 -1.45 8.94
N SER A 118 -4.88 -2.75 9.12
CA SER A 118 -5.54 -3.55 8.08
C SER A 118 -6.92 -2.98 7.72
N PHE A 119 -7.70 -2.62 8.72
CA PHE A 119 -9.04 -2.09 8.50
C PHE A 119 -9.05 -0.65 7.94
N PHE A 120 -8.17 0.25 8.46
CA PHE A 120 -8.19 1.66 8.07
C PHE A 120 -7.44 1.94 6.78
N TYR A 121 -6.38 1.20 6.50
CA TYR A 121 -5.41 1.52 5.43
C TYR A 121 -5.12 0.33 4.51
N GLY A 122 -5.79 -0.81 4.69
CA GLY A 122 -5.56 -1.98 3.85
C GLY A 122 -4.27 -2.76 4.15
N ASN A 123 -3.56 -2.46 5.24
CA ASN A 123 -2.32 -3.14 5.58
C ASN A 123 -2.52 -4.64 5.79
N TYR A 124 -1.54 -5.45 5.40
CA TYR A 124 -1.57 -6.89 5.55
C TYR A 124 -1.01 -7.32 6.90
N ILE A 125 -1.80 -8.07 7.69
CA ILE A 125 -1.39 -8.59 9.00
C ILE A 125 -1.08 -10.09 8.95
N THR A 126 -0.27 -10.55 9.89
CA THR A 126 0.15 -11.96 9.92
C THR A 126 -0.74 -12.86 10.78
N LEU A 127 -1.66 -12.30 11.54
CA LEU A 127 -2.47 -12.96 12.59
C LEU A 127 -1.64 -13.50 13.77
N THR A 128 -0.32 -13.44 13.75
CA THR A 128 0.53 -14.01 14.79
C THR A 128 0.60 -13.18 16.06
N ASN A 129 0.20 -11.91 15.98
CA ASN A 129 0.15 -10.98 17.11
C ASN A 129 -1.23 -10.92 17.79
N LEU A 130 -2.23 -11.62 17.25
CA LEU A 130 -3.59 -11.58 17.77
C LEU A 130 -3.84 -12.70 18.77
N SER A 131 -4.61 -12.38 19.81
CA SER A 131 -5.16 -13.32 20.76
C SER A 131 -6.57 -13.81 20.35
N ASP A 132 -7.09 -14.80 21.06
CA ASP A 132 -8.47 -15.24 20.87
C ASP A 132 -9.47 -14.11 21.15
N GLU A 133 -9.20 -13.28 22.15
CA GLU A 133 -10.01 -12.10 22.50
C GLU A 133 -10.00 -11.04 21.40
N ASP A 134 -8.86 -10.81 20.74
CA ASP A 134 -8.77 -9.89 19.59
C ASP A 134 -9.62 -10.37 18.42
N ILE A 135 -9.59 -11.67 18.14
CA ILE A 135 -10.41 -12.28 17.09
C ILE A 135 -11.90 -12.19 17.44
N ASP A 136 -12.29 -12.48 18.69
CA ASP A 136 -13.67 -12.33 19.16
C ASP A 136 -14.15 -10.87 19.01
N ARG A 137 -13.28 -9.92 19.27
CA ARG A 137 -13.56 -8.49 19.10
C ARG A 137 -13.74 -8.09 17.64
N ILE A 138 -12.85 -8.54 16.73
CA ILE A 138 -12.97 -8.33 15.28
C ILE A 138 -14.31 -8.86 14.78
N ILE A 139 -14.69 -10.08 15.20
CA ILE A 139 -15.95 -10.72 14.83
C ILE A 139 -17.15 -9.93 15.39
N LYS A 140 -17.12 -9.57 16.67
CA LYS A 140 -18.20 -8.83 17.34
C LYS A 140 -18.46 -7.47 16.68
N MET A 141 -17.41 -6.76 16.32
CA MET A 141 -17.49 -5.46 15.68
C MET A 141 -17.70 -5.54 14.16
N HIS A 142 -17.68 -6.75 13.61
CA HIS A 142 -17.77 -7.01 12.17
C HIS A 142 -16.75 -6.19 11.35
N ILE A 143 -15.50 -6.17 11.84
CA ILE A 143 -14.40 -5.45 11.18
C ILE A 143 -14.03 -6.22 9.91
N SER A 144 -14.34 -5.64 8.76
CA SER A 144 -14.24 -6.28 7.44
C SER A 144 -14.00 -5.23 6.35
N PRO A 145 -13.14 -5.45 5.35
CA PRO A 145 -12.30 -6.65 5.17
C PRO A 145 -11.09 -6.70 6.12
N VAL A 146 -10.48 -7.89 6.27
CA VAL A 146 -9.18 -8.09 6.90
C VAL A 146 -8.20 -8.60 5.85
N ASN A 147 -7.07 -7.93 5.70
CA ASN A 147 -6.03 -8.31 4.76
C ASN A 147 -4.95 -9.14 5.49
N VAL A 148 -4.68 -10.36 5.00
CA VAL A 148 -3.86 -11.34 5.73
C VAL A 148 -2.66 -11.81 4.92
N SER A 149 -1.47 -11.64 5.47
CA SER A 149 -0.21 -12.25 5.01
C SER A 149 -0.17 -13.71 5.43
N VAL A 150 -0.61 -14.60 4.55
CA VAL A 150 -0.71 -16.04 4.81
C VAL A 150 0.58 -16.77 4.50
N HIS A 151 1.17 -16.52 3.33
CA HIS A 151 2.38 -17.09 2.74
C HIS A 151 2.30 -18.58 2.42
N THR A 152 1.74 -19.42 3.29
CA THR A 152 1.40 -20.84 3.08
C THR A 152 0.34 -21.29 4.07
N MET A 153 -0.49 -22.25 3.68
CA MET A 153 -1.46 -22.93 4.54
C MET A 153 -0.88 -24.19 5.22
N ASN A 154 0.38 -24.51 4.96
CA ASN A 154 1.10 -25.56 5.67
C ASN A 154 1.64 -25.02 7.00
N GLU A 155 1.08 -25.46 8.10
CA GLU A 155 1.40 -24.96 9.44
C GLU A 155 2.89 -25.07 9.79
N GLN A 156 3.52 -26.19 9.46
CA GLN A 156 4.95 -26.39 9.74
C GLN A 156 5.82 -25.47 8.88
N LEU A 157 5.56 -25.43 7.58
CA LEU A 157 6.30 -24.57 6.65
C LEU A 157 6.13 -23.08 7.02
N ARG A 158 4.92 -22.69 7.46
CA ARG A 158 4.65 -21.32 7.90
C ARG A 158 5.52 -20.95 9.12
N CYS A 159 5.65 -21.86 10.10
CA CYS A 159 6.54 -21.66 11.23
C CYS A 159 8.00 -21.48 10.80
N GLU A 160 8.46 -22.27 9.84
CA GLU A 160 9.82 -22.18 9.28
C GLU A 160 10.03 -20.86 8.53
N MET A 161 9.13 -20.51 7.61
CA MET A 161 9.21 -19.28 6.79
C MET A 161 9.17 -18.01 7.64
N MET A 162 8.31 -17.97 8.67
CA MET A 162 8.15 -16.81 9.54
C MET A 162 9.11 -16.82 10.73
N ASN A 163 9.88 -17.88 10.89
CA ASN A 163 10.75 -18.13 12.05
C ASN A 163 10.01 -17.84 13.38
N ASN A 164 8.79 -18.35 13.47
CA ASN A 164 7.88 -18.20 14.59
C ASN A 164 7.11 -19.50 14.82
N ARG A 165 7.37 -20.17 15.94
CA ARG A 165 6.75 -21.45 16.29
C ARG A 165 5.23 -21.42 16.43
N PHE A 166 4.63 -20.23 16.57
CA PHE A 166 3.18 -20.05 16.69
C PHE A 166 2.50 -19.70 15.37
N ALA A 167 3.27 -19.45 14.30
CA ALA A 167 2.74 -18.98 13.04
C ALA A 167 1.79 -20.00 12.37
N GLY A 168 2.05 -21.30 12.52
CA GLY A 168 1.16 -22.35 12.04
C GLY A 168 -0.19 -22.35 12.75
N ASP A 169 -0.17 -22.31 14.09
CA ASP A 169 -1.39 -22.31 14.89
C ASP A 169 -2.29 -21.09 14.61
N SER A 170 -1.71 -19.94 14.30
CA SER A 170 -2.50 -18.74 13.99
C SER A 170 -3.36 -18.86 12.71
N LEU A 171 -3.11 -19.85 11.84
CA LEU A 171 -3.97 -20.13 10.68
C LEU A 171 -5.41 -20.51 11.09
N ARG A 172 -5.63 -21.02 12.30
CA ARG A 172 -6.98 -21.29 12.82
C ARG A 172 -7.86 -20.03 12.83
N TYR A 173 -7.25 -18.85 12.94
CA TYR A 173 -7.98 -17.59 12.93
C TYR A 173 -8.62 -17.27 11.59
N LEU A 174 -8.02 -17.68 10.47
CA LEU A 174 -8.63 -17.55 9.14
C LEU A 174 -10.00 -18.25 9.11
N LYS A 175 -10.06 -19.50 9.63
CA LYS A 175 -11.31 -20.22 9.67
C LYS A 175 -12.35 -19.56 10.59
N ARG A 176 -11.92 -19.06 11.76
CA ARG A 176 -12.83 -18.37 12.69
C ARG A 176 -13.42 -17.09 12.08
N LEU A 177 -12.59 -16.30 11.41
CA LEU A 177 -13.02 -15.09 10.70
C LEU A 177 -13.96 -15.44 9.54
N ALA A 178 -13.62 -16.46 8.75
CA ALA A 178 -14.44 -16.93 7.64
C ALA A 178 -15.80 -17.47 8.10
N ASP A 179 -15.83 -18.30 9.14
CA ASP A 179 -17.07 -18.84 9.72
C ASP A 179 -18.00 -17.73 10.28
N ALA A 180 -17.43 -16.58 10.65
CA ALA A 180 -18.14 -15.39 11.10
C ALA A 180 -18.57 -14.44 9.97
N GLY A 181 -18.26 -14.77 8.71
CA GLY A 181 -18.61 -13.95 7.54
C GLY A 181 -17.73 -12.69 7.35
N ILE A 182 -16.55 -12.65 7.96
CA ILE A 182 -15.58 -11.58 7.73
C ILE A 182 -14.93 -11.78 6.37
N SER A 183 -14.91 -10.74 5.53
CA SER A 183 -14.21 -10.75 4.25
C SER A 183 -12.70 -10.73 4.45
N ILE A 184 -11.98 -11.57 3.72
CA ILE A 184 -10.52 -11.74 3.83
C ILE A 184 -9.89 -11.62 2.45
N ASN A 185 -8.86 -10.77 2.33
CA ASN A 185 -7.94 -10.77 1.21
C ASN A 185 -6.62 -11.41 1.66
N ALA A 186 -6.16 -12.41 0.93
CA ALA A 186 -4.96 -13.14 1.28
C ALA A 186 -3.76 -12.75 0.41
N GLN A 187 -2.57 -12.71 1.02
CA GLN A 187 -1.30 -12.48 0.32
C GLN A 187 -0.37 -13.67 0.56
N LEU A 188 0.26 -14.15 -0.51
CA LEU A 188 1.33 -15.15 -0.49
C LEU A 188 2.61 -14.53 -1.07
N VAL A 189 3.59 -14.25 -0.22
CA VAL A 189 4.96 -13.92 -0.67
C VAL A 189 5.64 -15.21 -1.06
N LEU A 190 5.92 -15.38 -2.35
CA LEU A 190 6.45 -16.62 -2.89
C LEU A 190 7.98 -16.61 -2.94
N CYS A 191 8.56 -17.66 -2.38
CA CYS A 191 10.01 -17.93 -2.36
C CYS A 191 10.29 -19.19 -3.18
N PRO A 192 11.03 -19.11 -4.29
CA PRO A 192 11.30 -20.26 -5.16
C PRO A 192 11.88 -21.46 -4.40
N GLY A 193 11.29 -22.65 -4.65
CA GLY A 193 11.70 -23.89 -4.01
C GLY A 193 11.29 -24.04 -2.54
N ILE A 194 10.51 -23.11 -1.99
CA ILE A 194 10.04 -23.12 -0.58
C ILE A 194 8.53 -23.25 -0.52
N ASN A 195 7.78 -22.27 -1.04
CA ASN A 195 6.32 -22.24 -1.00
C ASN A 195 5.68 -22.00 -2.39
N ASP A 196 6.42 -22.25 -3.46
CA ASP A 196 5.93 -22.32 -4.84
C ASP A 196 5.51 -23.76 -5.25
N GLY A 197 5.20 -23.97 -6.52
CA GLY A 197 4.84 -25.29 -7.04
C GLY A 197 3.67 -25.96 -6.31
N ASP A 198 3.87 -27.19 -5.86
CA ASP A 198 2.84 -28.00 -5.20
C ASP A 198 2.35 -27.36 -3.86
N GLU A 199 3.24 -26.68 -3.17
CA GLU A 199 2.90 -25.96 -1.93
C GLU A 199 2.00 -24.75 -2.21
N LEU A 200 2.25 -24.03 -3.29
CA LEU A 200 1.38 -22.95 -3.76
C LEU A 200 -0.01 -23.49 -4.15
N GLU A 201 -0.08 -24.58 -4.93
CA GLU A 201 -1.36 -25.21 -5.27
C GLU A 201 -2.13 -25.64 -4.01
N TYR A 202 -1.46 -26.28 -3.05
CA TYR A 202 -2.04 -26.66 -1.77
C TYR A 202 -2.61 -25.44 -1.04
N SER A 203 -1.84 -24.38 -0.92
CA SER A 203 -2.24 -23.17 -0.18
C SER A 203 -3.43 -22.45 -0.83
N ILE A 204 -3.43 -22.30 -2.15
CA ILE A 204 -4.56 -21.68 -2.87
C ILE A 204 -5.84 -22.52 -2.70
N ARG A 205 -5.75 -23.86 -2.82
CA ARG A 205 -6.92 -24.73 -2.62
C ARG A 205 -7.45 -24.66 -1.20
N LYS A 206 -6.58 -24.61 -0.19
CA LYS A 206 -6.98 -24.45 1.22
C LYS A 206 -7.62 -23.09 1.51
N LEU A 207 -7.15 -22.03 0.91
CA LEU A 207 -7.79 -20.71 1.00
C LEU A 207 -9.14 -20.70 0.28
N TYR A 208 -9.26 -21.39 -0.84
CA TYR A 208 -10.52 -21.54 -1.57
C TYR A 208 -11.60 -22.29 -0.74
N GLU A 209 -11.23 -23.28 0.09
CA GLU A 209 -12.15 -23.94 1.01
C GLU A 209 -12.82 -22.96 2.01
N LEU A 210 -12.28 -21.75 2.19
CA LEU A 210 -12.81 -20.68 3.05
C LEU A 210 -13.63 -19.64 2.26
N SER A 211 -13.87 -19.85 0.97
CA SER A 211 -14.76 -18.98 0.18
C SER A 211 -16.22 -19.13 0.63
N PRO A 212 -17.06 -18.08 0.54
CA PRO A 212 -16.78 -16.77 -0.08
C PRO A 212 -16.10 -15.75 0.84
N SER A 213 -15.79 -16.09 2.10
CA SER A 213 -15.16 -15.16 3.03
C SER A 213 -13.75 -14.79 2.57
N VAL A 214 -12.93 -15.74 2.15
CA VAL A 214 -11.70 -15.41 1.39
C VAL A 214 -12.11 -15.02 -0.02
N GLN A 215 -11.96 -13.74 -0.34
CA GLN A 215 -12.42 -13.15 -1.60
C GLN A 215 -11.36 -13.26 -2.71
N SER A 216 -10.10 -13.06 -2.35
CA SER A 216 -9.01 -13.05 -3.32
C SER A 216 -7.67 -13.45 -2.70
N VAL A 217 -6.76 -13.94 -3.54
CA VAL A 217 -5.38 -14.31 -3.18
C VAL A 217 -4.40 -13.63 -4.11
N ALA A 218 -3.55 -12.74 -3.59
CA ALA A 218 -2.42 -12.18 -4.31
C ALA A 218 -1.18 -13.06 -4.11
N CYS A 219 -0.54 -13.42 -5.20
CA CYS A 219 0.77 -14.07 -5.21
C CYS A 219 1.82 -13.06 -5.65
N VAL A 220 2.77 -12.72 -4.76
CA VAL A 220 3.81 -11.73 -5.01
C VAL A 220 5.19 -12.38 -4.94
N PRO A 221 6.14 -12.04 -5.81
CA PRO A 221 7.49 -12.58 -5.72
C PRO A 221 8.23 -11.99 -4.52
N VAL A 222 9.13 -12.77 -3.94
CA VAL A 222 10.02 -12.28 -2.89
C VAL A 222 10.95 -11.18 -3.42
N GLY A 223 11.01 -10.03 -2.73
CA GLY A 223 11.97 -8.98 -2.99
C GLY A 223 13.28 -9.27 -2.23
N LEU A 224 14.41 -9.31 -2.94
CA LEU A 224 15.72 -9.62 -2.37
C LEU A 224 16.67 -8.45 -2.61
N THR A 225 17.07 -7.78 -1.51
CA THR A 225 18.10 -6.73 -1.56
C THR A 225 19.50 -7.35 -1.43
N ARG A 226 20.53 -6.52 -1.66
CA ARG A 226 21.91 -6.95 -1.44
C ARG A 226 22.32 -7.04 0.04
N PHE A 227 21.49 -6.60 0.99
CA PHE A 227 21.76 -6.58 2.42
C PHE A 227 21.19 -7.82 3.10
N ARG A 228 21.65 -9.02 2.69
CA ARG A 228 21.15 -10.30 3.18
C ARG A 228 22.22 -11.22 3.76
N ASP A 229 23.41 -10.71 4.08
CA ASP A 229 24.55 -11.53 4.50
C ASP A 229 24.25 -12.40 5.74
N ASP A 230 23.46 -11.86 6.68
CA ASP A 230 23.06 -12.55 7.92
C ASP A 230 21.65 -13.20 7.85
N LEU A 231 21.02 -13.22 6.67
CA LEU A 231 19.69 -13.78 6.47
C LEU A 231 19.75 -15.12 5.71
N PRO A 232 18.76 -16.01 5.91
CA PRO A 232 18.67 -17.25 5.16
C PRO A 232 18.74 -17.03 3.65
N GLN A 233 19.48 -17.87 2.95
CA GLN A 233 19.61 -17.77 1.50
C GLN A 233 18.29 -18.14 0.83
N ILE A 234 17.85 -17.29 -0.09
CA ILE A 234 16.66 -17.49 -0.92
C ILE A 234 17.10 -17.24 -2.36
N GLU A 235 16.74 -18.16 -3.25
CA GLU A 235 16.96 -17.97 -4.68
C GLU A 235 15.98 -16.94 -5.24
N PRO A 236 16.43 -16.01 -6.09
CA PRO A 236 15.50 -15.08 -6.76
C PRO A 236 14.69 -15.81 -7.84
N TYR A 237 13.50 -15.28 -8.11
CA TYR A 237 12.79 -15.68 -9.33
C TYR A 237 13.59 -15.34 -10.58
N ASN A 238 13.48 -16.19 -11.58
CA ASN A 238 14.00 -15.95 -12.91
C ASN A 238 12.88 -16.10 -13.93
N ARG A 239 13.17 -15.79 -15.20
CA ARG A 239 12.18 -15.86 -16.29
C ARG A 239 11.45 -17.21 -16.38
N LYS A 240 12.14 -18.33 -16.14
CA LYS A 240 11.54 -19.67 -16.22
C LYS A 240 10.61 -19.92 -15.04
N THR A 241 11.11 -19.72 -13.82
CA THR A 241 10.34 -19.98 -12.60
C THR A 241 9.14 -19.04 -12.48
N ALA A 242 9.27 -17.75 -12.87
CA ALA A 242 8.15 -16.82 -12.93
C ALA A 242 7.05 -17.29 -13.89
N ARG A 243 7.42 -17.79 -15.10
CA ARG A 243 6.45 -18.35 -16.06
C ARG A 243 5.76 -19.60 -15.55
N GLU A 244 6.47 -20.47 -14.83
CA GLU A 244 5.90 -21.68 -14.23
C GLU A 244 4.89 -21.30 -13.14
N THR A 245 5.21 -20.33 -12.29
CA THR A 245 4.33 -19.82 -11.26
C THR A 245 3.07 -19.15 -11.84
N ILE A 246 3.20 -18.27 -12.84
CA ILE A 246 2.05 -17.66 -13.54
C ILE A 246 1.12 -18.75 -14.10
N ARG A 247 1.67 -19.75 -14.80
CA ARG A 247 0.85 -20.84 -15.38
C ARG A 247 0.08 -21.63 -14.33
N LEU A 248 0.68 -21.87 -13.17
CA LEU A 248 0.02 -22.56 -12.06
C LEU A 248 -1.12 -21.72 -11.50
N ILE A 249 -0.87 -20.43 -11.24
CA ILE A 249 -1.90 -19.48 -10.75
C ILE A 249 -3.05 -19.39 -11.75
N ASP A 250 -2.76 -19.24 -13.03
CA ASP A 250 -3.77 -19.14 -14.09
C ASP A 250 -4.59 -20.42 -14.22
N LYS A 251 -3.94 -21.60 -14.12
CA LYS A 251 -4.63 -22.89 -14.10
C LYS A 251 -5.63 -22.94 -12.94
N LEU A 252 -5.19 -22.61 -11.73
CA LEU A 252 -6.05 -22.67 -10.53
C LEU A 252 -7.19 -21.64 -10.61
N ALA A 253 -6.89 -20.44 -11.06
CA ALA A 253 -7.91 -19.41 -11.25
C ALA A 253 -8.97 -19.84 -12.26
N HIS A 254 -8.55 -20.48 -13.36
CA HIS A 254 -9.47 -20.99 -14.39
C HIS A 254 -10.34 -22.17 -13.87
N GLU A 255 -9.77 -23.04 -13.05
CA GLU A 255 -10.49 -24.14 -12.43
C GLU A 255 -11.55 -23.64 -11.42
N ILE A 256 -11.26 -22.58 -10.66
CA ILE A 256 -12.10 -22.05 -9.58
C ILE A 256 -13.17 -21.08 -10.11
N LYS A 257 -12.86 -20.26 -11.11
CA LYS A 257 -13.75 -19.19 -11.62
C LYS A 257 -15.18 -19.64 -11.95
N PRO A 258 -15.45 -20.84 -12.52
CA PRO A 258 -16.82 -21.28 -12.80
C PRO A 258 -17.72 -21.43 -11.58
N GLU A 259 -17.15 -21.71 -10.40
CA GLU A 259 -17.89 -21.87 -9.16
C GLU A 259 -18.13 -20.54 -8.43
N LEU A 260 -17.14 -19.62 -8.47
CA LEU A 260 -17.22 -18.31 -7.81
C LEU A 260 -17.82 -17.21 -8.67
N GLY A 261 -17.74 -17.32 -9.99
CA GLY A 261 -18.14 -16.25 -10.93
C GLY A 261 -17.04 -15.19 -11.16
N SER A 262 -16.02 -15.13 -10.30
CA SER A 262 -14.89 -14.21 -10.37
C SER A 262 -13.55 -14.94 -10.28
N ARG A 263 -12.46 -14.27 -10.59
CA ARG A 263 -11.12 -14.81 -10.42
C ARG A 263 -10.72 -14.82 -8.94
N PHE A 264 -10.16 -15.93 -8.46
CA PHE A 264 -9.82 -16.11 -7.05
C PHE A 264 -8.36 -15.78 -6.72
N CYS A 265 -7.41 -16.12 -7.61
CA CYS A 265 -5.99 -15.90 -7.37
C CYS A 265 -5.32 -15.20 -8.53
N TYR A 266 -4.36 -14.33 -8.18
CA TYR A 266 -3.72 -13.40 -9.09
C TYR A 266 -2.21 -13.43 -8.90
N ALA A 267 -1.46 -13.38 -10.01
CA ALA A 267 -0.04 -13.08 -10.00
C ALA A 267 0.17 -11.56 -10.02
N ALA A 268 1.07 -11.04 -9.19
CA ALA A 268 1.45 -9.63 -9.23
C ALA A 268 2.11 -9.25 -10.56
N ASP A 269 2.00 -7.99 -10.96
CA ASP A 269 2.55 -7.46 -12.21
C ASP A 269 4.05 -7.74 -12.34
N GLU A 270 4.78 -7.74 -11.23
CA GLU A 270 6.21 -8.04 -11.20
C GLU A 270 6.53 -9.46 -11.72
N PHE A 271 5.66 -10.46 -11.51
CA PHE A 271 5.82 -11.77 -12.11
C PHE A 271 5.79 -11.72 -13.63
N TYR A 272 4.91 -10.91 -14.23
CA TYR A 272 4.84 -10.74 -15.69
C TYR A 272 6.09 -10.06 -16.23
N LEU A 273 6.61 -9.04 -15.52
CA LEU A 273 7.87 -8.39 -15.89
C LEU A 273 9.05 -9.37 -15.84
N MET A 274 9.19 -10.12 -14.74
CA MET A 274 10.22 -11.16 -14.60
C MET A 274 10.11 -12.25 -15.66
N ALA A 275 8.88 -12.62 -16.02
CA ALA A 275 8.59 -13.63 -17.04
C ALA A 275 8.81 -13.13 -18.48
N GLU A 276 9.04 -11.83 -18.69
CA GLU A 276 9.00 -11.16 -19.98
C GLU A 276 7.70 -11.52 -20.75
N LEU A 277 6.57 -11.36 -20.07
CA LEU A 277 5.24 -11.53 -20.61
C LEU A 277 4.50 -10.17 -20.59
N PRO A 278 3.55 -9.96 -21.53
CA PRO A 278 2.70 -8.78 -21.45
C PRO A 278 1.86 -8.81 -20.16
N ILE A 279 1.60 -7.62 -19.60
CA ILE A 279 0.63 -7.45 -18.53
C ILE A 279 -0.75 -7.88 -19.07
N PRO A 280 -1.53 -8.66 -18.33
CA PRO A 280 -2.86 -9.09 -18.75
C PRO A 280 -3.81 -7.95 -19.10
N ASP A 281 -4.86 -8.24 -19.84
CA ASP A 281 -5.91 -7.28 -20.14
C ASP A 281 -6.83 -7.08 -18.93
N GLU A 282 -7.65 -6.01 -18.97
CA GLU A 282 -8.54 -5.58 -17.88
C GLU A 282 -9.42 -6.72 -17.33
N ASP A 283 -10.01 -7.53 -18.22
CA ASP A 283 -10.86 -8.68 -17.86
C ASP A 283 -10.18 -9.73 -16.95
N TYR A 284 -8.86 -9.69 -16.85
CA TYR A 284 -8.10 -10.57 -15.96
C TYR A 284 -8.25 -10.18 -14.49
N TYR A 285 -8.42 -8.89 -14.19
CA TYR A 285 -8.30 -8.34 -12.85
C TYR A 285 -9.64 -8.17 -12.14
N ASP A 286 -10.78 -8.46 -12.81
CA ASP A 286 -12.13 -8.17 -12.31
C ASP A 286 -12.22 -6.69 -11.80
N ASP A 287 -12.56 -6.46 -10.52
CA ASP A 287 -12.60 -5.12 -9.90
C ASP A 287 -11.27 -4.70 -9.21
N TYR A 288 -10.14 -5.25 -9.62
CA TYR A 288 -8.80 -4.97 -9.08
C TYR A 288 -8.68 -5.18 -7.55
N PRO A 289 -9.05 -6.33 -7.00
CA PRO A 289 -9.19 -6.53 -5.55
C PRO A 289 -7.85 -6.53 -4.78
N GLN A 290 -6.70 -6.49 -5.48
CA GLN A 290 -5.38 -6.67 -4.89
C GLN A 290 -4.35 -5.62 -5.37
N LEU A 291 -4.80 -4.39 -5.66
CA LEU A 291 -3.92 -3.29 -6.13
C LEU A 291 -2.75 -3.04 -5.18
N ASP A 292 -2.98 -3.06 -3.87
CA ASP A 292 -1.94 -2.84 -2.85
C ASP A 292 -0.81 -3.88 -2.89
N ASN A 293 -1.07 -5.04 -3.50
CA ASN A 293 -0.10 -6.09 -3.75
C ASN A 293 0.55 -6.02 -5.14
N GLY A 294 0.36 -4.92 -5.86
CA GLY A 294 0.89 -4.76 -7.21
C GLY A 294 0.24 -5.70 -8.23
N VAL A 295 -1.03 -6.04 -8.04
CA VAL A 295 -1.83 -6.83 -8.97
C VAL A 295 -2.69 -5.89 -9.80
N GLY A 296 -2.33 -5.69 -11.06
CA GLY A 296 -3.09 -4.86 -11.98
C GLY A 296 -2.79 -3.36 -11.94
N LEU A 297 -1.86 -2.90 -11.09
CA LEU A 297 -1.47 -1.47 -11.03
C LEU A 297 -1.02 -0.94 -12.39
N MET A 298 -0.21 -1.72 -13.11
CA MET A 298 0.29 -1.31 -14.43
C MET A 298 -0.83 -1.26 -15.47
N ARG A 299 -1.81 -2.17 -15.38
CA ARG A 299 -2.97 -2.16 -16.27
C ARG A 299 -3.86 -0.98 -15.98
N LEU A 300 -4.26 -0.77 -14.72
CA LEU A 300 -5.12 0.34 -14.31
C LEU A 300 -4.52 1.68 -14.75
N PHE A 301 -3.26 1.95 -14.41
CA PHE A 301 -2.56 3.15 -14.85
C PHE A 301 -2.60 3.35 -16.38
N ASN A 302 -2.40 2.26 -17.15
CA ASN A 302 -2.42 2.36 -18.62
C ASN A 302 -3.81 2.70 -19.16
N GLU A 303 -4.89 2.16 -18.58
CA GLU A 303 -6.27 2.48 -18.97
C GLU A 303 -6.63 3.92 -18.60
N GLU A 304 -6.31 4.35 -17.39
CA GLU A 304 -6.50 5.75 -16.95
C GLU A 304 -5.76 6.73 -17.87
N VAL A 305 -4.51 6.45 -18.24
CA VAL A 305 -3.76 7.26 -19.21
C VAL A 305 -4.45 7.27 -20.58
N ASN A 306 -4.98 6.13 -21.05
CA ASN A 306 -5.69 6.06 -22.32
C ASN A 306 -6.94 6.95 -22.31
N ASP A 307 -7.72 6.86 -21.24
CA ASP A 307 -8.93 7.63 -21.07
C ASP A 307 -8.64 9.13 -20.93
N ALA A 308 -7.65 9.49 -20.11
CA ALA A 308 -7.21 10.88 -19.96
C ALA A 308 -6.72 11.49 -21.28
N VAL A 309 -5.91 10.75 -22.05
CA VAL A 309 -5.43 11.18 -23.38
C VAL A 309 -6.60 11.33 -24.37
N LEU A 310 -7.60 10.43 -24.33
CA LEU A 310 -8.78 10.52 -25.16
C LEU A 310 -9.64 11.75 -24.82
N GLU A 311 -9.82 12.03 -23.53
CA GLU A 311 -10.55 13.19 -23.04
C GLU A 311 -9.85 14.49 -23.39
N LEU A 312 -8.55 14.58 -23.08
CA LEU A 312 -7.71 15.72 -23.44
C LEU A 312 -7.73 16.00 -24.95
N GLY A 313 -7.74 14.95 -25.78
CA GLY A 313 -7.85 15.08 -27.23
C GLY A 313 -9.14 15.76 -27.71
N LYS A 314 -10.26 15.64 -26.97
CA LYS A 314 -11.52 16.33 -27.27
C LYS A 314 -11.46 17.83 -26.92
N HIS A 315 -10.65 18.19 -25.94
CA HIS A 315 -10.50 19.55 -25.41
C HIS A 315 -9.17 20.22 -25.80
N LEU A 316 -8.47 19.67 -26.78
CA LEU A 316 -7.12 20.11 -27.18
C LEU A 316 -7.04 21.61 -27.55
N SER A 317 -8.15 22.22 -27.99
CA SER A 317 -8.24 23.66 -28.29
C SER A 317 -8.16 24.55 -27.04
N GLU A 318 -8.37 24.01 -25.87
CA GLU A 318 -8.29 24.71 -24.58
C GLU A 318 -6.86 24.73 -24.05
N HIS A 319 -5.99 23.85 -24.57
CA HIS A 319 -4.59 23.72 -24.22
C HIS A 319 -3.69 24.29 -25.31
N VAL A 320 -3.09 25.44 -25.06
CA VAL A 320 -2.25 26.13 -26.03
C VAL A 320 -0.78 25.90 -25.72
N ILE A 321 -0.22 24.81 -26.23
CA ILE A 321 1.23 24.61 -26.27
C ILE A 321 1.71 25.06 -27.66
N GLU A 322 2.19 26.32 -27.74
CA GLU A 322 2.71 26.86 -28.99
C GLU A 322 3.98 26.12 -29.39
N LYS A 323 4.02 25.69 -30.64
CA LYS A 323 5.23 25.12 -31.22
C LYS A 323 6.25 26.23 -31.48
N GLY A 324 7.28 26.30 -30.67
CA GLY A 324 8.44 27.14 -30.90
C GLY A 324 9.38 26.56 -31.97
N ASP A 325 10.51 27.24 -32.21
CA ASP A 325 11.57 26.75 -33.12
C ASP A 325 12.19 25.43 -32.63
N GLU A 326 12.24 25.23 -31.31
CA GLU A 326 12.64 23.98 -30.68
C GLU A 326 11.55 23.49 -29.70
N PRO A 327 11.39 22.16 -29.54
CA PRO A 327 10.43 21.61 -28.59
C PRO A 327 10.89 21.90 -27.15
N ILE A 328 9.92 22.13 -26.26
CA ILE A 328 10.18 22.12 -24.81
C ILE A 328 10.62 20.71 -24.43
N ARG A 329 11.73 20.57 -23.72
CA ARG A 329 12.26 19.27 -23.30
C ARG A 329 12.07 19.06 -21.82
N ALA A 330 11.59 17.88 -21.44
CA ALA A 330 11.49 17.45 -20.06
C ALA A 330 11.89 15.97 -19.93
N THR A 331 12.26 15.57 -18.71
CA THR A 331 12.65 14.20 -18.42
C THR A 331 11.77 13.61 -17.33
N ILE A 332 11.34 12.35 -17.50
CA ILE A 332 10.68 11.56 -16.46
C ILE A 332 11.70 10.52 -16.00
N ALA A 333 12.02 10.47 -14.70
CA ALA A 333 12.86 9.42 -14.13
C ALA A 333 12.00 8.47 -13.30
N THR A 334 12.20 7.16 -13.48
CA THR A 334 11.39 6.10 -12.83
C THR A 334 12.22 4.84 -12.62
N GLY A 335 11.71 3.88 -11.84
CA GLY A 335 12.33 2.57 -11.71
C GLY A 335 12.26 1.75 -13.00
N LEU A 336 13.16 0.77 -13.12
CA LEU A 336 13.25 -0.06 -14.33
C LEU A 336 11.96 -0.83 -14.61
N ALA A 337 11.24 -1.26 -13.57
CA ALA A 337 9.97 -1.97 -13.70
C ALA A 337 8.90 -1.16 -14.45
N ALA A 338 8.85 0.16 -14.23
CA ALA A 338 7.86 1.04 -14.84
C ALA A 338 8.35 1.73 -16.13
N GLU A 339 9.62 1.59 -16.50
CA GLU A 339 10.24 2.38 -17.57
C GLU A 339 9.49 2.28 -18.90
N ASP A 340 9.15 1.08 -19.34
CA ASP A 340 8.48 0.88 -20.63
C ASP A 340 7.01 1.33 -20.60
N LEU A 341 6.32 1.14 -19.47
CA LEU A 341 4.96 1.65 -19.26
C LEU A 341 4.94 3.18 -19.35
N VAL A 342 5.82 3.84 -18.60
CA VAL A 342 5.95 5.30 -18.57
C VAL A 342 6.39 5.86 -19.93
N LYS A 343 7.28 5.16 -20.66
CA LYS A 343 7.61 5.54 -22.05
C LYS A 343 6.39 5.50 -22.98
N SER A 344 5.54 4.46 -22.81
CA SER A 344 4.30 4.36 -23.58
C SER A 344 3.35 5.50 -23.27
N ALA A 345 3.12 5.78 -21.99
CA ALA A 345 2.28 6.88 -21.52
C ALA A 345 2.79 8.25 -22.02
N ALA A 346 4.08 8.54 -21.82
CA ALA A 346 4.71 9.78 -22.28
C ALA A 346 4.56 10.00 -23.80
N ARG A 347 4.70 8.94 -24.60
CA ARG A 347 4.50 9.02 -26.07
C ARG A 347 3.05 9.36 -26.43
N LYS A 348 2.07 8.79 -25.74
CA LYS A 348 0.64 9.08 -25.99
C LYS A 348 0.34 10.55 -25.75
N VAL A 349 0.77 11.08 -24.59
CA VAL A 349 0.61 12.51 -24.26
C VAL A 349 1.33 13.39 -25.30
N GLN A 350 2.60 13.13 -25.59
CA GLN A 350 3.41 13.91 -26.53
C GLN A 350 2.79 13.95 -27.96
N ASN A 351 2.21 12.83 -28.41
CA ASN A 351 1.62 12.73 -29.74
C ASN A 351 0.41 13.67 -29.94
N LEU A 352 -0.35 13.99 -28.88
CA LEU A 352 -1.46 14.94 -28.97
C LEU A 352 -1.01 16.34 -29.36
N PHE A 353 0.19 16.76 -28.98
CA PHE A 353 0.70 18.12 -29.18
C PHE A 353 1.65 18.27 -30.37
N GLY A 354 1.68 17.28 -31.27
CA GLY A 354 2.34 17.38 -32.58
C GLY A 354 3.84 17.75 -32.52
N GLY A 355 4.55 17.40 -31.44
CA GLY A 355 5.97 17.68 -31.27
C GLY A 355 6.29 19.07 -30.70
N ALA A 356 5.31 19.74 -30.05
CA ALA A 356 5.56 20.97 -29.31
C ALA A 356 6.47 20.76 -28.09
N PHE A 357 6.51 19.56 -27.54
CA PHE A 357 7.44 19.16 -26.48
C PHE A 357 7.96 17.73 -26.68
N GLU A 358 9.07 17.42 -26.01
CA GLU A 358 9.75 16.13 -26.02
C GLU A 358 9.91 15.62 -24.58
N LEU A 359 9.28 14.49 -24.26
CA LEU A 359 9.45 13.80 -22.98
C LEU A 359 10.45 12.65 -23.13
N LYS A 360 11.54 12.72 -22.37
CA LYS A 360 12.51 11.63 -22.25
C LYS A 360 12.25 10.83 -20.99
N VAL A 361 12.06 9.52 -21.11
CA VAL A 361 11.95 8.65 -19.95
C VAL A 361 13.29 7.96 -19.69
N ARG A 362 13.71 7.95 -18.43
CA ARG A 362 14.96 7.34 -17.97
C ARG A 362 14.68 6.37 -16.82
N GLY A 363 14.97 5.10 -17.08
CA GLY A 363 15.02 4.10 -16.03
C GLY A 363 16.26 4.32 -15.14
N ILE A 364 16.04 4.35 -13.83
CA ILE A 364 17.08 4.48 -12.81
C ILE A 364 17.34 3.09 -12.22
N VAL A 365 18.61 2.67 -12.25
CA VAL A 365 19.04 1.42 -11.62
C VAL A 365 19.13 1.65 -10.11
N ASN A 366 18.47 0.80 -9.34
CA ASN A 366 18.65 0.83 -7.89
C ASN A 366 20.02 0.24 -7.52
N VAL A 367 20.98 1.10 -7.24
CA VAL A 367 22.30 0.66 -6.79
C VAL A 367 22.33 0.51 -5.29
N PHE A 368 21.51 1.26 -4.57
CA PHE A 368 21.46 1.23 -3.12
C PHE A 368 21.01 -0.16 -2.61
N PHE A 369 19.83 -0.63 -3.00
CA PHE A 369 19.32 -1.94 -2.58
C PHE A 369 19.81 -3.10 -3.46
N GLY A 370 20.35 -2.82 -4.62
CA GLY A 370 20.79 -3.81 -5.62
C GLY A 370 19.91 -3.79 -6.88
N PRO A 371 20.48 -4.18 -8.04
CA PRO A 371 19.83 -4.08 -9.35
C PRO A 371 18.64 -5.04 -9.54
N SER A 372 18.45 -5.99 -8.63
CA SER A 372 17.26 -6.86 -8.57
C SER A 372 16.01 -6.11 -8.09
N ILE A 373 16.18 -4.98 -7.39
CA ILE A 373 15.10 -4.11 -6.95
C ILE A 373 14.82 -3.08 -8.06
N THR A 374 13.70 -3.23 -8.75
CA THR A 374 13.40 -2.47 -9.97
C THR A 374 12.24 -1.49 -9.81
N VAL A 375 11.52 -1.53 -8.69
CA VAL A 375 10.36 -0.68 -8.42
C VAL A 375 10.77 0.76 -8.12
N SER A 376 9.97 1.73 -8.54
CA SER A 376 10.26 3.15 -8.34
C SER A 376 10.31 3.55 -6.87
N GLY A 377 9.38 3.08 -6.04
CA GLY A 377 9.26 3.48 -4.64
C GLY A 377 10.43 3.10 -3.73
N LEU A 378 11.38 2.30 -4.23
CA LEU A 378 12.60 1.93 -3.50
C LEU A 378 13.87 2.59 -4.05
N LEU A 379 13.76 3.50 -5.01
CA LEU A 379 14.90 4.31 -5.46
C LEU A 379 15.28 5.34 -4.40
N THR A 380 16.57 5.62 -4.30
CA THR A 380 17.12 6.67 -3.44
C THR A 380 17.39 7.95 -4.22
N GLY A 381 17.41 9.09 -3.53
CA GLY A 381 17.79 10.37 -4.13
C GLY A 381 19.21 10.36 -4.66
N GLU A 382 20.13 9.69 -3.95
CA GLU A 382 21.51 9.52 -4.40
C GLU A 382 21.60 8.74 -5.71
N ASP A 383 20.82 7.66 -5.88
CA ASP A 383 20.79 6.89 -7.13
C ASP A 383 20.28 7.75 -8.31
N ILE A 384 19.26 8.57 -8.08
CA ILE A 384 18.69 9.49 -9.06
C ILE A 384 19.74 10.56 -9.44
N ILE A 385 20.28 11.28 -8.47
CA ILE A 385 21.26 12.36 -8.69
C ILE A 385 22.48 11.82 -9.44
N ARG A 386 23.04 10.71 -8.99
CA ARG A 386 24.25 10.14 -9.59
C ARG A 386 24.05 9.74 -11.05
N GLN A 387 22.91 9.17 -11.41
CA GLN A 387 22.66 8.67 -12.78
C GLN A 387 22.19 9.77 -13.73
N LEU A 388 21.62 10.86 -13.21
CA LEU A 388 21.14 11.99 -14.00
C LEU A 388 22.14 13.13 -14.10
N ARG A 389 23.13 13.22 -13.22
CA ARG A 389 24.16 14.28 -13.22
C ARG A 389 24.85 14.40 -14.59
N GLY A 390 24.88 15.62 -15.11
CA GLY A 390 25.48 15.92 -16.41
C GLY A 390 24.67 15.47 -17.63
N LYS A 391 23.45 14.95 -17.42
CA LYS A 391 22.53 14.66 -18.53
C LYS A 391 21.73 15.91 -18.89
N ASN A 392 21.37 16.02 -20.17
CA ASN A 392 20.40 17.04 -20.58
C ASN A 392 19.00 16.56 -20.16
N LEU A 393 18.44 17.18 -19.12
CA LEU A 393 17.15 16.85 -18.53
C LEU A 393 16.02 17.70 -19.10
N GLY A 394 16.33 18.78 -19.80
CA GLY A 394 15.34 19.75 -20.25
C GLY A 394 15.00 20.77 -19.16
N SER A 395 13.80 21.35 -19.24
CA SER A 395 13.35 22.39 -18.32
C SER A 395 12.79 21.84 -17.01
N VAL A 396 12.33 20.59 -17.03
CA VAL A 396 11.67 19.94 -15.88
C VAL A 396 12.11 18.49 -15.79
N LEU A 397 12.35 18.04 -14.56
CA LEU A 397 12.48 16.63 -14.18
C LEU A 397 11.21 16.19 -13.45
N PHE A 398 10.52 15.22 -14.01
CA PHE A 398 9.37 14.58 -13.37
C PHE A 398 9.82 13.35 -12.58
N LEU A 399 9.32 13.23 -11.34
CA LEU A 399 9.58 12.10 -10.44
C LEU A 399 8.26 11.51 -9.94
N PRO A 400 8.10 10.18 -9.85
CA PRO A 400 6.87 9.59 -9.33
C PRO A 400 6.73 9.81 -7.82
N LYS A 401 5.52 10.12 -7.37
CA LYS A 401 5.15 10.37 -5.97
C LYS A 401 5.53 9.24 -5.02
N VAL A 402 5.49 8.01 -5.50
CA VAL A 402 5.84 6.82 -4.71
C VAL A 402 7.30 6.81 -4.19
N LEU A 403 8.16 7.68 -4.70
CA LEU A 403 9.52 7.91 -4.17
C LEU A 403 9.52 8.60 -2.81
N LEU A 404 8.47 9.37 -2.52
CA LEU A 404 8.41 10.27 -1.39
C LEU A 404 7.72 9.60 -0.20
N ARG A 405 8.10 10.02 1.00
CA ARG A 405 7.34 9.73 2.18
C ARG A 405 6.00 10.45 2.11
N ASP A 406 4.93 9.76 2.49
CA ASP A 406 3.57 10.32 2.46
C ASP A 406 3.49 11.65 3.23
N GLY A 407 2.94 12.68 2.56
CA GLY A 407 2.82 14.04 3.11
C GLY A 407 4.12 14.84 3.21
N GLU A 408 5.26 14.31 2.73
CA GLU A 408 6.58 14.97 2.80
C GLU A 408 7.26 15.02 1.42
N THR A 409 8.38 15.77 1.32
CA THR A 409 9.20 15.92 0.09
C THR A 409 10.53 15.18 0.20
N VAL A 410 10.60 14.13 1.04
CA VAL A 410 11.83 13.41 1.36
C VAL A 410 11.79 11.97 0.83
N LEU A 411 12.89 11.52 0.24
CA LEU A 411 13.10 10.16 -0.26
C LEU A 411 13.58 9.21 0.87
N LEU A 412 13.84 7.95 0.53
CA LEU A 412 14.23 6.91 1.50
C LEU A 412 15.56 7.18 2.21
N ASP A 413 16.47 7.85 1.55
CA ASP A 413 17.83 8.21 2.01
C ASP A 413 17.90 9.63 2.58
N ASP A 414 16.77 10.21 2.97
CA ASP A 414 16.61 11.56 3.50
C ASP A 414 17.02 12.69 2.55
N VAL A 415 17.29 12.38 1.28
CA VAL A 415 17.45 13.38 0.21
C VAL A 415 16.09 14.01 -0.09
N THR A 416 16.04 15.33 -0.17
CA THR A 416 14.82 16.09 -0.47
C THR A 416 14.68 16.39 -1.96
N ILE A 417 13.49 16.79 -2.38
CA ILE A 417 13.25 17.30 -3.74
C ILE A 417 14.13 18.49 -4.02
N GLU A 418 14.27 19.41 -3.06
CA GLU A 418 15.11 20.62 -3.15
C GLU A 418 16.60 20.27 -3.33
N ASP A 419 17.08 19.20 -2.70
CA ASP A 419 18.45 18.70 -2.91
C ASP A 419 18.64 18.20 -4.34
N ILE A 420 17.66 17.47 -4.88
CA ILE A 420 17.70 16.98 -6.27
C ILE A 420 17.71 18.14 -7.25
N GLU A 421 16.84 19.15 -7.06
CA GLU A 421 16.80 20.35 -7.89
C GLU A 421 18.13 21.09 -7.91
N LYS A 422 18.71 21.27 -6.74
CA LYS A 422 20.01 21.96 -6.57
C LYS A 422 21.17 21.20 -7.22
N GLU A 423 21.22 19.88 -7.03
CA GLU A 423 22.32 19.05 -7.55
C GLU A 423 22.25 18.82 -9.06
N LEU A 424 21.06 18.85 -9.64
CA LEU A 424 20.83 18.63 -11.07
C LEU A 424 20.55 19.91 -11.85
N ASP A 425 20.39 21.05 -11.17
CA ASP A 425 20.06 22.38 -11.75
C ASP A 425 18.82 22.29 -12.67
N VAL A 426 17.72 21.71 -12.13
CA VAL A 426 16.47 21.50 -12.86
C VAL A 426 15.28 21.56 -11.90
N LYS A 427 14.16 22.17 -12.31
CA LYS A 427 12.90 22.13 -11.56
C LYS A 427 12.39 20.69 -11.49
N VAL A 428 12.00 20.23 -10.31
CA VAL A 428 11.36 18.92 -10.11
C VAL A 428 9.86 19.08 -9.94
N VAL A 429 9.10 18.23 -10.62
CA VAL A 429 7.65 18.11 -10.46
C VAL A 429 7.30 16.65 -10.14
N VAL A 430 6.46 16.46 -9.13
CA VAL A 430 6.04 15.13 -8.68
C VAL A 430 4.81 14.69 -9.47
N LEU A 431 4.87 13.50 -10.07
CA LEU A 431 3.76 12.86 -10.77
C LEU A 431 3.06 11.87 -9.86
N ASP A 432 1.73 11.93 -9.83
CA ASP A 432 0.92 10.92 -9.16
C ASP A 432 0.98 9.57 -9.90
N ASN A 433 0.61 8.50 -9.20
CA ASN A 433 0.50 7.15 -9.78
C ASN A 433 -0.86 6.91 -10.47
N ASP A 434 -1.80 7.84 -10.33
CA ASP A 434 -3.05 7.92 -11.07
C ASP A 434 -2.79 8.37 -12.51
N GLY A 435 -3.34 7.68 -13.50
CA GLY A 435 -3.09 7.97 -14.92
C GLY A 435 -3.68 9.28 -15.40
N TYR A 436 -4.81 9.74 -14.83
CA TYR A 436 -5.41 11.05 -15.15
C TYR A 436 -4.53 12.18 -14.61
N GLU A 437 -4.13 12.09 -13.33
CA GLU A 437 -3.26 13.08 -12.70
C GLU A 437 -1.88 13.11 -13.36
N PHE A 438 -1.34 11.97 -13.77
CA PHE A 438 -0.10 11.88 -14.54
C PHE A 438 -0.19 12.69 -15.84
N VAL A 439 -1.26 12.55 -16.63
CA VAL A 439 -1.45 13.26 -17.89
C VAL A 439 -1.66 14.75 -17.65
N ASN A 440 -2.55 15.12 -16.72
CA ASN A 440 -2.89 16.51 -16.41
C ASN A 440 -1.66 17.27 -15.90
N THR A 441 -0.94 16.72 -14.91
CA THR A 441 0.26 17.37 -14.34
C THR A 441 1.33 17.61 -15.40
N ILE A 442 1.56 16.68 -16.33
CA ILE A 442 2.51 16.87 -17.42
C ILE A 442 2.09 18.04 -18.32
N VAL A 443 0.82 18.08 -18.75
CA VAL A 443 0.32 19.10 -19.66
C VAL A 443 0.38 20.48 -19.02
N GLU A 444 -0.15 20.63 -17.81
CA GLU A 444 -0.13 21.88 -17.04
C GLU A 444 1.31 22.41 -16.85
N THR A 445 2.21 21.52 -16.44
CA THR A 445 3.62 21.88 -16.25
C THR A 445 4.27 22.34 -17.54
N ILE A 446 4.03 21.68 -18.65
CA ILE A 446 4.61 22.08 -19.96
C ILE A 446 4.00 23.41 -20.45
N GLU A 447 2.74 23.70 -20.17
CA GLU A 447 2.11 25.01 -20.45
C GLU A 447 2.75 26.15 -19.65
N GLU A 448 3.14 25.88 -18.38
CA GLU A 448 3.77 26.89 -17.52
C GLU A 448 5.23 27.20 -17.89
N VAL A 449 5.96 26.26 -18.47
CA VAL A 449 7.41 26.34 -18.74
C VAL A 449 7.73 27.14 -20.03
N LYS A 450 6.80 27.89 -20.58
CA LYS A 450 6.96 28.71 -21.78
C LYS A 450 8.06 29.77 -21.70
#